data_27625da5fe46b1700096dd636b0296c3
#
_entry.id   27625da5fe46b1700096dd636b0296c3
#
_cell.length_a   1.000
_cell.length_b   1.000
_cell.length_c   1.000
_cell.angle_alpha   90.00
_cell.angle_beta   90.00
_cell.angle_gamma   90.00
#
_symmetry.space_group_name_H-M   'P 1'
#
loop_
_entity.id
_entity.type
_entity.pdbx_description
1 polymer ?
#
loop_
_entity_poly.entity_id
_entity_poly.type
_entity_poly.pdbx_seq_one_letter_code
_entity_poly.pdbx_strand_id
1 'polypeptide(L)'
;SLGTEVEFHGKPLHIQIEPNTTKVNIYYNTTKDAVALQWLKPEQTADKKRPFLFSQGQSIWSRTWIPCQDSPGIRFTYNAKVTVPNDLLAVMSATNSEQKNETGIYTFKQDKPIPSYLMAIAVGDLQFKSIDNRTGVYAEPSQINKAQWEFAELGKMVQVAEKLYGPYRWGRYDVLVLPPSFPYG
;
A
#
# COMPACT_ATOMS: atom_id res chain seq x y z
N SER A 1 -7.54 4.85 26.83
CA SER A 1 -6.54 5.85 27.24
C SER A 1 -5.24 5.68 26.43
N LEU A 2 -4.47 6.76 26.28
CA LEU A 2 -3.11 6.69 25.78
C LEU A 2 -2.17 6.45 26.95
N GLY A 3 -1.21 5.55 26.78
CA GLY A 3 -0.14 5.32 27.76
C GLY A 3 1.01 6.30 27.64
N THR A 4 2.06 6.07 28.42
CA THR A 4 3.30 6.85 28.39
C THR A 4 4.02 6.61 27.09
N GLU A 5 4.61 7.67 26.51
CA GLU A 5 5.42 7.57 25.31
C GLU A 5 6.66 6.72 25.55
N VAL A 6 6.93 5.81 24.63
CA VAL A 6 8.14 4.97 24.63
C VAL A 6 8.91 5.35 23.35
N GLU A 7 10.19 5.64 23.51
CA GLU A 7 11.08 6.01 22.42
C GLU A 7 10.97 4.98 21.26
N PHE A 8 10.87 5.44 20.02
CA PHE A 8 10.65 4.67 18.78
C PHE A 8 9.32 3.91 18.68
N HIS A 9 8.59 3.66 19.77
CA HIS A 9 7.33 2.91 19.75
C HIS A 9 6.09 3.82 19.81
N GLY A 10 6.27 5.06 20.24
CA GLY A 10 5.17 6.02 20.43
C GLY A 10 4.35 5.75 21.69
N LYS A 11 3.08 6.15 21.67
CA LYS A 11 2.15 5.98 22.81
C LYS A 11 1.22 4.81 22.60
N PRO A 12 1.22 3.81 23.48
CA PRO A 12 0.29 2.68 23.37
C PRO A 12 -1.16 3.16 23.59
N LEU A 13 -2.05 2.67 22.75
CA LEU A 13 -3.50 2.88 22.90
C LEU A 13 -4.10 1.72 23.70
N HIS A 14 -4.55 2.00 24.93
CA HIS A 14 -5.23 1.04 25.78
C HIS A 14 -6.75 1.18 25.62
N ILE A 15 -7.40 0.12 25.19
CA ILE A 15 -8.84 0.02 25.02
C ILE A 15 -9.36 -1.02 26.01
N GLN A 16 -10.20 -0.61 26.96
CA GLN A 16 -10.93 -1.55 27.79
C GLN A 16 -12.06 -2.15 26.99
N ILE A 17 -12.15 -3.47 27.00
CA ILE A 17 -13.17 -4.22 26.28
C ILE A 17 -13.82 -5.23 27.22
N GLU A 18 -15.06 -5.60 26.93
CA GLU A 18 -15.77 -6.68 27.60
C GLU A 18 -15.36 -8.04 26.99
N PRO A 19 -15.51 -9.16 27.76
CA PRO A 19 -15.11 -10.49 27.28
C PRO A 19 -15.72 -10.93 25.94
N ASN A 20 -16.91 -10.40 25.60
CA ASN A 20 -17.63 -10.70 24.37
C ASN A 20 -17.47 -9.64 23.28
N THR A 21 -16.55 -8.70 23.44
CA THR A 21 -16.28 -7.66 22.43
C THR A 21 -15.64 -8.31 21.20
N THR A 22 -16.29 -8.19 20.05
CA THR A 22 -15.81 -8.71 18.75
C THR A 22 -15.34 -7.62 17.81
N LYS A 23 -15.63 -6.34 18.11
CA LYS A 23 -15.30 -5.22 17.23
C LYS A 23 -15.00 -3.96 18.03
N VAL A 24 -14.00 -3.24 17.59
CA VAL A 24 -13.65 -1.90 18.06
C VAL A 24 -13.64 -0.94 16.88
N ASN A 25 -14.29 0.22 17.03
CA ASN A 25 -14.21 1.30 16.03
C ASN A 25 -13.30 2.40 16.57
N ILE A 26 -12.34 2.80 15.75
CA ILE A 26 -11.41 3.89 16.07
C ILE A 26 -11.55 4.95 14.98
N TYR A 27 -11.94 6.15 15.37
CA TYR A 27 -11.99 7.33 14.49
C TYR A 27 -10.75 8.17 14.75
N TYR A 28 -10.00 8.45 13.70
CA TYR A 28 -8.72 9.17 13.83
C TYR A 28 -8.39 9.96 12.57
N ASN A 29 -7.45 10.87 12.71
CA ASN A 29 -6.79 11.55 11.61
C ASN A 29 -5.28 11.31 11.71
N THR A 30 -4.62 11.14 10.56
CA THR A 30 -3.17 11.15 10.51
C THR A 30 -2.65 12.60 10.54
N THR A 31 -1.48 12.79 11.11
CA THR A 31 -0.78 14.09 11.10
C THR A 31 0.33 14.07 10.05
N LYS A 32 0.92 15.23 9.82
CA LYS A 32 2.12 15.35 8.96
C LYS A 32 3.34 14.56 9.47
N ASP A 33 3.28 14.14 10.73
CA ASP A 33 4.36 13.38 11.40
C ASP A 33 4.19 11.86 11.23
N ALA A 34 3.21 11.41 10.44
CA ALA A 34 3.03 10.00 10.07
C ALA A 34 4.16 9.58 9.12
N VAL A 35 5.31 9.18 9.67
CA VAL A 35 6.55 8.92 8.93
C VAL A 35 6.42 7.83 7.87
N ALA A 36 5.45 6.92 8.02
CA ALA A 36 5.16 5.92 6.99
C ALA A 36 4.53 6.52 5.74
N LEU A 37 3.92 7.70 5.80
CA LEU A 37 3.26 8.34 4.67
C LEU A 37 4.15 9.39 4.03
N GLN A 38 4.43 9.23 2.75
CA GLN A 38 5.21 10.19 1.97
C GLN A 38 4.29 10.91 0.99
N TRP A 39 4.16 12.22 1.20
CA TRP A 39 3.34 13.11 0.36
C TRP A 39 4.25 13.87 -0.59
N LEU A 40 4.13 13.60 -1.88
CA LEU A 40 4.93 14.25 -2.91
C LEU A 40 4.09 15.32 -3.61
N LYS A 41 4.69 16.49 -3.79
CA LYS A 41 4.12 17.54 -4.63
C LYS A 41 4.25 17.16 -6.11
N PRO A 42 3.45 17.76 -7.01
CA PRO A 42 3.55 17.46 -8.44
C PRO A 42 4.98 17.56 -9.00
N GLU A 43 5.77 18.52 -8.54
CA GLU A 43 7.16 18.73 -9.02
C GLU A 43 8.10 17.57 -8.70
N GLN A 44 7.73 16.72 -7.74
CA GLN A 44 8.49 15.55 -7.29
C GLN A 44 8.08 14.26 -8.01
N THR A 45 7.05 14.31 -8.85
CA THR A 45 6.56 13.18 -9.64
C THR A 45 7.19 13.16 -11.04
N ALA A 46 7.07 12.03 -11.75
CA ALA A 46 7.64 11.92 -13.11
C ALA A 46 6.93 12.86 -14.09
N ASP A 47 5.61 12.93 -14.04
CA ASP A 47 4.80 13.74 -14.94
C ASP A 47 4.63 15.20 -14.50
N LYS A 48 4.98 15.52 -13.26
CA LYS A 48 4.91 16.86 -12.66
C LYS A 48 3.52 17.51 -12.73
N LYS A 49 2.46 16.70 -12.80
CA LYS A 49 1.08 17.17 -13.00
C LYS A 49 0.20 17.01 -11.77
N ARG A 50 0.37 15.91 -11.04
CA ARG A 50 -0.48 15.53 -9.92
C ARG A 50 0.35 15.15 -8.71
N PRO A 51 -0.15 15.36 -7.49
CA PRO A 51 0.53 14.89 -6.29
C PRO A 51 0.55 13.37 -6.23
N PHE A 52 1.43 12.84 -5.42
CA PHE A 52 1.54 11.41 -5.18
C PHE A 52 1.65 11.13 -3.68
N LEU A 53 0.99 10.07 -3.23
CA LEU A 53 1.14 9.51 -1.89
C LEU A 53 1.64 8.09 -2.02
N PHE A 54 2.60 7.70 -1.20
CA PHE A 54 2.91 6.30 -0.95
C PHE A 54 3.22 6.05 0.52
N SER A 55 3.08 4.82 0.95
CA SER A 55 3.44 4.40 2.30
C SER A 55 4.65 3.49 2.29
N GLN A 56 5.47 3.58 3.36
CA GLN A 56 6.54 2.65 3.68
C GLN A 56 6.43 2.28 5.16
N GLY A 57 5.94 1.06 5.43
CA GLY A 57 5.63 0.60 6.80
C GLY A 57 6.78 -0.11 7.51
N GLN A 58 7.82 -0.54 6.78
CA GLN A 58 8.92 -1.32 7.35
C GLN A 58 9.87 -0.45 8.20
N SER A 59 10.23 -0.92 9.39
CA SER A 59 9.85 -2.18 10.00
C SER A 59 8.62 -2.10 10.92
N ILE A 60 8.38 -0.95 11.57
CA ILE A 60 7.32 -0.74 12.57
C ILE A 60 6.62 0.62 12.41
N TRP A 61 6.56 1.14 11.19
CA TRP A 61 6.00 2.47 10.93
C TRP A 61 4.52 2.46 10.54
N SER A 62 3.90 1.28 10.35
CA SER A 62 2.46 1.19 10.05
C SER A 62 1.60 1.82 11.14
N ARG A 63 2.02 1.76 12.39
CA ARG A 63 1.38 2.43 13.55
C ARG A 63 1.25 3.94 13.41
N THR A 64 2.03 4.57 12.53
CA THR A 64 2.00 6.02 12.36
C THR A 64 0.83 6.50 11.51
N TRP A 65 0.16 5.58 10.81
CA TRP A 65 -0.99 5.92 9.96
C TRP A 65 -2.22 5.03 10.15
N ILE A 66 -2.06 3.84 10.73
CA ILE A 66 -3.17 2.96 11.12
C ILE A 66 -3.02 2.49 12.57
N PRO A 67 -4.12 2.47 13.36
CA PRO A 67 -4.10 1.87 14.69
C PRO A 67 -4.08 0.35 14.57
N CYS A 68 -2.91 -0.26 14.76
CA CYS A 68 -2.70 -1.69 14.63
C CYS A 68 -1.69 -2.23 15.65
N GLN A 69 -1.66 -3.54 15.79
CA GLN A 69 -0.58 -4.24 16.48
C GLN A 69 0.61 -4.35 15.51
N ASP A 70 1.46 -3.35 15.53
CA ASP A 70 2.55 -3.18 14.57
C ASP A 70 3.81 -3.97 14.99
N SER A 71 3.69 -5.27 14.87
CA SER A 71 4.78 -6.22 15.14
C SER A 71 4.87 -7.21 13.97
N PRO A 72 6.07 -7.56 13.50
CA PRO A 72 6.26 -8.49 12.37
C PRO A 72 5.64 -9.88 12.59
N GLY A 73 5.50 -10.31 13.84
CA GLY A 73 4.87 -11.57 14.22
C GLY A 73 3.35 -11.57 14.15
N ILE A 74 2.74 -10.41 14.12
CA ILE A 74 1.27 -10.26 14.07
C ILE A 74 0.85 -10.11 12.62
N ARG A 75 -0.03 -11.00 12.16
CA ARG A 75 -0.57 -11.01 10.80
C ARG A 75 -2.07 -10.82 10.84
N PHE A 76 -2.59 -10.05 9.90
CA PHE A 76 -4.02 -9.79 9.76
C PHE A 76 -4.45 -9.72 8.30
N THR A 77 -5.72 -9.98 8.07
CA THR A 77 -6.42 -9.68 6.81
C THR A 77 -7.04 -8.30 6.92
N TYR A 78 -7.33 -7.66 5.80
CA TYR A 78 -8.03 -6.38 5.84
C TYR A 78 -8.96 -6.17 4.65
N ASN A 79 -9.95 -5.31 4.88
CA ASN A 79 -10.72 -4.67 3.84
C ASN A 79 -10.53 -3.16 3.99
N ALA A 80 -10.43 -2.46 2.89
CA ALA A 80 -10.33 -1.01 2.89
C ALA A 80 -11.27 -0.39 1.86
N LYS A 81 -11.77 0.81 2.19
CA LYS A 81 -12.44 1.70 1.26
C LYS A 81 -11.71 3.04 1.31
N VAL A 82 -11.14 3.42 0.18
CA VAL A 82 -10.32 4.63 0.04
C VAL A 82 -11.03 5.59 -0.91
N THR A 83 -11.18 6.84 -0.50
CA THR A 83 -11.74 7.90 -1.34
C THR A 83 -10.65 8.91 -1.65
N VAL A 84 -10.44 9.17 -2.92
CA VAL A 84 -9.44 10.08 -3.46
C VAL A 84 -10.06 10.98 -4.53
N PRO A 85 -9.42 12.05 -4.97
CA PRO A 85 -9.84 12.78 -6.16
C PRO A 85 -10.04 11.83 -7.35
N ASN A 86 -11.10 12.04 -8.14
CA ASN A 86 -11.52 11.13 -9.21
C ASN A 86 -10.53 11.00 -10.38
N ASP A 87 -9.58 11.91 -10.46
CA ASP A 87 -8.49 11.90 -11.44
C ASP A 87 -7.23 11.12 -10.94
N LEU A 88 -7.29 10.56 -9.73
CA LEU A 88 -6.23 9.73 -9.16
C LEU A 88 -6.68 8.27 -9.00
N LEU A 89 -5.72 7.36 -9.07
CA LEU A 89 -5.91 5.95 -8.78
C LEU A 89 -5.30 5.63 -7.41
N ALA A 90 -6.06 4.94 -6.56
CA ALA A 90 -5.53 4.35 -5.34
C ALA A 90 -5.22 2.87 -5.56
N VAL A 91 -4.08 2.41 -5.07
CA VAL A 91 -3.66 1.01 -5.04
C VAL A 91 -3.18 0.62 -3.64
N MET A 92 -3.37 -0.63 -3.27
CA MET A 92 -2.95 -1.17 -1.98
C MET A 92 -2.32 -2.56 -2.15
N SER A 93 -1.70 -3.08 -1.10
CA SER A 93 -1.25 -4.49 -1.04
C SER A 93 -2.44 -5.46 -0.92
N ALA A 94 -3.30 -5.45 -1.92
CA ALA A 94 -4.55 -6.20 -2.04
C ALA A 94 -4.93 -6.38 -3.51
N THR A 95 -6.12 -6.89 -3.80
CA THR A 95 -6.67 -6.84 -5.16
C THR A 95 -7.00 -5.39 -5.52
N ASN A 96 -6.48 -4.90 -6.64
CA ASN A 96 -6.57 -3.51 -7.08
C ASN A 96 -7.45 -3.34 -8.32
N SER A 97 -8.00 -2.13 -8.48
CA SER A 97 -8.57 -1.69 -9.75
C SER A 97 -7.44 -1.35 -10.75
N GLU A 98 -7.66 -1.68 -12.01
CA GLU A 98 -6.72 -1.38 -13.09
C GLU A 98 -6.91 0.03 -13.68
N GLN A 99 -8.07 0.64 -13.40
CA GLN A 99 -8.46 1.93 -13.98
C GLN A 99 -9.02 2.86 -12.92
N LYS A 100 -8.88 4.15 -13.18
CA LYS A 100 -9.57 5.21 -12.44
C LYS A 100 -11.07 5.09 -12.65
N ASN A 101 -11.83 5.54 -11.66
CA ASN A 101 -13.28 5.63 -11.75
C ASN A 101 -13.77 7.06 -11.43
N GLU A 102 -14.95 7.38 -11.90
CA GLU A 102 -15.53 8.72 -11.76
C GLU A 102 -15.85 9.11 -10.31
N THR A 103 -15.98 8.13 -9.43
CA THR A 103 -16.31 8.38 -8.02
C THR A 103 -15.09 8.64 -7.14
N GLY A 104 -13.89 8.26 -7.59
CA GLY A 104 -12.68 8.29 -6.79
C GLY A 104 -12.72 7.31 -5.60
N ILE A 105 -13.67 6.37 -5.58
CA ILE A 105 -13.84 5.41 -4.48
C ILE A 105 -13.32 4.04 -4.92
N TYR A 106 -12.35 3.53 -4.15
CA TYR A 106 -11.72 2.22 -4.38
C TYR A 106 -11.93 1.31 -3.18
N THR A 107 -12.22 0.05 -3.44
CA THR A 107 -12.37 -0.98 -2.39
C THR A 107 -11.30 -2.03 -2.55
N PHE A 108 -10.74 -2.45 -1.43
CA PHE A 108 -9.63 -3.40 -1.37
C PHE A 108 -9.96 -4.55 -0.44
N LYS A 109 -9.45 -5.72 -0.78
CA LYS A 109 -9.60 -6.91 0.04
C LYS A 109 -8.28 -7.70 0.03
N GLN A 110 -7.75 -7.95 1.23
CA GLN A 110 -6.60 -8.83 1.43
C GLN A 110 -7.03 -9.99 2.32
N ASP A 111 -7.32 -11.13 1.70
CA ASP A 111 -7.81 -12.34 2.39
C ASP A 111 -6.69 -13.19 2.99
N LYS A 112 -5.44 -12.93 2.62
CA LYS A 112 -4.30 -13.65 3.16
C LYS A 112 -3.66 -12.82 4.26
N PRO A 113 -3.45 -13.41 5.45
CA PRO A 113 -2.83 -12.68 6.55
C PRO A 113 -1.42 -12.18 6.19
N ILE A 114 -1.21 -10.88 6.32
CA ILE A 114 0.09 -10.21 6.12
C ILE A 114 0.49 -9.46 7.38
N PRO A 115 1.79 -9.29 7.65
CA PRO A 115 2.25 -8.41 8.71
C PRO A 115 1.95 -6.94 8.37
N SER A 116 1.83 -6.11 9.39
CA SER A 116 1.45 -4.69 9.25
C SER A 116 2.33 -3.91 8.28
N TYR A 117 3.63 -4.14 8.28
CA TYR A 117 4.56 -3.42 7.40
C TYR A 117 4.39 -3.72 5.91
N LEU A 118 3.67 -4.79 5.54
CA LEU A 118 3.30 -5.08 4.16
C LEU A 118 1.96 -4.47 3.75
N MET A 119 1.19 -3.90 4.68
CA MET A 119 0.02 -3.12 4.34
C MET A 119 0.46 -1.78 3.77
N ALA A 120 0.34 -1.64 2.46
CA ALA A 120 0.78 -0.46 1.73
C ALA A 120 -0.38 0.23 1.02
N ILE A 121 -0.24 1.54 0.83
CA ILE A 121 -1.12 2.37 0.01
C ILE A 121 -0.28 3.27 -0.89
N ALA A 122 -0.74 3.44 -2.13
CA ALA A 122 -0.26 4.50 -2.99
C ALA A 122 -1.43 5.15 -3.73
N VAL A 123 -1.33 6.46 -3.92
CA VAL A 123 -2.34 7.27 -4.65
C VAL A 123 -1.61 8.21 -5.58
N GLY A 124 -1.97 8.20 -6.84
CA GLY A 124 -1.33 9.06 -7.83
C GLY A 124 -2.05 9.04 -9.17
N ASP A 125 -1.52 9.81 -10.12
CA ASP A 125 -1.92 9.71 -11.52
C ASP A 125 -1.30 8.44 -12.12
N LEU A 126 -1.90 7.29 -11.81
CA LEU A 126 -1.40 5.99 -12.20
C LEU A 126 -2.19 5.41 -13.37
N GLN A 127 -1.49 4.67 -14.22
CA GLN A 127 -2.03 3.77 -15.23
C GLN A 127 -1.56 2.35 -14.93
N PHE A 128 -2.32 1.37 -15.40
CA PHE A 128 -1.99 -0.05 -15.31
C PHE A 128 -1.74 -0.63 -16.69
N LYS A 129 -0.74 -1.52 -16.79
CA LYS A 129 -0.55 -2.40 -17.93
C LYS A 129 -0.29 -3.83 -17.49
N SER A 130 -1.07 -4.75 -18.05
CA SER A 130 -0.84 -6.18 -17.86
C SER A 130 0.44 -6.62 -18.58
N ILE A 131 1.18 -7.52 -17.96
CA ILE A 131 2.33 -8.24 -18.56
C ILE A 131 1.86 -9.64 -18.97
N ASP A 132 1.18 -10.34 -18.04
CA ASP A 132 0.51 -11.60 -18.31
C ASP A 132 -0.79 -11.71 -17.47
N ASN A 133 -1.36 -12.90 -17.35
CA ASN A 133 -2.59 -13.14 -16.60
C ASN A 133 -2.47 -12.92 -15.08
N ARG A 134 -1.26 -12.89 -14.52
CA ARG A 134 -0.98 -12.78 -13.08
C ARG A 134 -0.12 -11.59 -12.70
N THR A 135 0.52 -10.96 -13.66
CA THR A 135 1.46 -9.87 -13.41
C THR A 135 1.12 -8.63 -14.22
N GLY A 136 1.45 -7.49 -13.68
CA GLY A 136 1.26 -6.19 -14.31
C GLY A 136 2.10 -5.11 -13.66
N VAL A 137 1.97 -3.91 -14.18
CA VAL A 137 2.71 -2.76 -13.68
C VAL A 137 1.81 -1.54 -13.59
N TYR A 138 1.95 -0.82 -12.48
CA TYR A 138 1.38 0.52 -12.27
C TYR A 138 2.49 1.54 -12.37
N ALA A 139 2.27 2.62 -13.10
CA ALA A 139 3.20 3.73 -13.21
C ALA A 139 2.48 5.02 -13.63
N GLU A 140 3.14 6.15 -13.49
CA GLU A 140 2.67 7.41 -14.06
C GLU A 140 2.61 7.35 -15.59
N PRO A 141 1.72 8.11 -16.27
CA PRO A 141 1.48 8.02 -17.72
C PRO A 141 2.74 8.09 -18.58
N SER A 142 3.71 8.94 -18.26
CA SER A 142 4.96 9.04 -19.03
C SER A 142 5.89 7.84 -18.88
N GLN A 143 5.68 7.03 -17.83
CA GLN A 143 6.56 5.90 -17.48
C GLN A 143 5.95 4.55 -17.82
N ILE A 144 4.64 4.44 -17.98
CA ILE A 144 3.95 3.14 -18.07
C ILE A 144 4.45 2.24 -19.20
N ASN A 145 4.78 2.79 -20.37
CA ASN A 145 5.28 2.00 -21.51
C ASN A 145 6.70 1.48 -21.25
N LYS A 146 7.56 2.31 -20.64
CA LYS A 146 8.92 1.92 -20.26
C LYS A 146 8.88 0.86 -19.17
N ALA A 147 8.02 1.05 -18.16
CA ALA A 147 7.83 0.10 -17.08
C ALA A 147 7.34 -1.26 -17.61
N GLN A 148 6.36 -1.29 -18.52
CA GLN A 148 5.90 -2.54 -19.11
C GLN A 148 7.03 -3.27 -19.88
N TRP A 149 7.86 -2.55 -20.58
CA TRP A 149 9.00 -3.12 -21.31
C TRP A 149 10.08 -3.66 -20.36
N GLU A 150 10.43 -2.89 -19.32
CA GLU A 150 11.43 -3.27 -18.32
C GLU A 150 11.02 -4.54 -17.56
N PHE A 151 9.75 -4.63 -17.17
CA PHE A 151 9.21 -5.76 -16.42
C PHE A 151 8.63 -6.88 -17.30
N ALA A 152 8.94 -6.92 -18.60
CA ALA A 152 8.37 -7.92 -19.52
C ALA A 152 8.61 -9.39 -19.09
N GLU A 153 9.68 -9.65 -18.35
CA GLU A 153 10.04 -10.99 -17.85
C GLU A 153 9.48 -11.28 -16.44
N LEU A 154 8.66 -10.39 -15.86
CA LEU A 154 8.19 -10.51 -14.48
C LEU A 154 7.47 -11.84 -14.21
N GLY A 155 6.63 -12.29 -15.13
CA GLY A 155 5.93 -13.57 -15.01
C GLY A 155 6.88 -14.76 -14.92
N LYS A 156 7.99 -14.73 -15.67
CA LYS A 156 9.03 -15.79 -15.60
C LYS A 156 9.77 -15.74 -14.25
N MET A 157 10.05 -14.53 -13.75
CA MET A 157 10.67 -14.36 -12.42
C MET A 157 9.79 -14.94 -11.32
N VAL A 158 8.48 -14.68 -11.37
CA VAL A 158 7.52 -15.27 -10.42
C VAL A 158 7.52 -16.80 -10.52
N GLN A 159 7.51 -17.37 -11.73
CA GLN A 159 7.56 -18.82 -11.92
C GLN A 159 8.84 -19.46 -11.38
N VAL A 160 9.99 -18.79 -11.53
CA VAL A 160 11.26 -19.26 -10.96
C VAL A 160 11.21 -19.22 -9.44
N ALA A 161 10.70 -18.13 -8.86
CA ALA A 161 10.53 -18.01 -7.42
C ALA A 161 9.57 -19.09 -6.86
N GLU A 162 8.50 -19.42 -7.58
CA GLU A 162 7.57 -20.48 -7.19
C GLU A 162 8.21 -21.87 -7.17
N LYS A 163 9.14 -22.13 -8.08
CA LYS A 163 9.91 -23.40 -8.06
C LYS A 163 10.83 -23.52 -6.86
N LEU A 164 11.35 -22.39 -6.35
CA LEU A 164 12.29 -22.36 -5.23
C LEU A 164 11.58 -22.32 -3.87
N TYR A 165 10.48 -21.57 -3.77
CA TYR A 165 9.84 -21.22 -2.50
C TYR A 165 8.40 -21.73 -2.36
N GLY A 166 7.87 -22.39 -3.39
CA GLY A 166 6.48 -22.82 -3.45
C GLY A 166 5.54 -21.75 -4.03
N PRO A 167 4.27 -22.10 -4.24
CA PRO A 167 3.34 -21.26 -4.99
C PRO A 167 3.09 -19.91 -4.33
N TYR A 168 3.05 -18.84 -5.13
CA TYR A 168 2.68 -17.50 -4.70
C TYR A 168 1.20 -17.46 -4.33
N ARG A 169 0.89 -17.13 -3.08
CA ARG A 169 -0.44 -17.31 -2.47
C ARG A 169 -1.32 -16.06 -2.47
N TRP A 170 -0.77 -14.90 -2.87
CA TRP A 170 -1.45 -13.61 -2.74
C TRP A 170 -2.14 -13.12 -4.02
N GLY A 171 -2.36 -14.03 -4.98
CA GLY A 171 -3.07 -13.75 -6.23
C GLY A 171 -2.15 -13.15 -7.30
N ARG A 172 -2.38 -11.92 -7.69
CA ARG A 172 -1.54 -11.19 -8.65
C ARG A 172 -0.25 -10.71 -8.01
N TYR A 173 0.79 -10.63 -8.82
CA TYR A 173 2.07 -9.99 -8.46
C TYR A 173 2.25 -8.80 -9.39
N ASP A 174 1.87 -7.63 -8.95
CA ASP A 174 1.96 -6.40 -9.73
C ASP A 174 3.06 -5.50 -9.14
N VAL A 175 3.79 -4.81 -10.01
CA VAL A 175 4.84 -3.86 -9.65
C VAL A 175 4.27 -2.45 -9.68
N LEU A 176 4.59 -1.64 -8.68
CA LEU A 176 4.34 -0.21 -8.67
C LEU A 176 5.66 0.54 -8.86
N VAL A 177 5.77 1.28 -9.95
CA VAL A 177 6.89 2.20 -10.18
C VAL A 177 6.59 3.50 -9.44
N LEU A 178 7.42 3.78 -8.45
CA LEU A 178 7.30 4.99 -7.65
C LEU A 178 7.94 6.20 -8.36
N PRO A 179 7.55 7.43 -7.98
CA PRO A 179 8.14 8.65 -8.53
C PRO A 179 9.66 8.73 -8.35
N PRO A 180 10.39 9.49 -9.20
CA PRO A 180 11.86 9.60 -9.17
C PRO A 180 12.45 10.11 -7.86
N SER A 181 11.65 10.79 -7.05
CA SER A 181 12.05 11.28 -5.72
C SER A 181 12.02 10.19 -4.63
N PHE A 182 11.62 8.96 -4.96
CA PHE A 182 11.71 7.83 -4.03
C PHE A 182 13.18 7.55 -3.71
N PRO A 183 13.58 7.52 -2.43
CA PRO A 183 15.00 7.53 -2.05
C PRO A 183 15.69 6.17 -2.14
N TYR A 184 14.95 5.11 -2.44
CA TYR A 184 15.49 3.74 -2.51
C TYR A 184 15.40 3.22 -3.94
N GLY A 185 16.41 2.51 -4.38
CA GLY A 185 16.44 1.85 -5.68
C GLY A 185 15.98 0.40 -5.63
#